data_0652d5127370bcd2ae67fe5aadf3334c
#
_entry.id   0652d5127370bcd2ae67fe5aadf3334c
#
_cell.length_a   1.000
_cell.length_b   1.000
_cell.length_c   1.000
_cell.angle_alpha   90.00
_cell.angle_beta   90.00
_cell.angle_gamma   90.00
#
_symmetry.space_group_name_H-M   'P 1'
#
loop_
_entity.id
_entity.type
_entity.pdbx_description
1 polymer ?
#
loop_
_entity_poly.entity_id
_entity_poly.type
_entity_poly.pdbx_seq_one_letter_code
_entity_poly.pdbx_strand_id
1 'polypeptide(L)'
;DGFYYSVDLNLLPVEKPDIESLQPGTLYLHVGQPRTYDCLIQRLSVWSGFMSMWAGIATPEQAKEMVQRHFHDTLSYNAPAGIRTLSPLEKMYDTRASGNPSSWQGPVWINVNYLVFRGLVQYGYTEEARELAEKTILLLGRDYERFGALHEYYLPDNGEPVLNKGFQNWNLLVLNMAAWLDEKEVISEF
;
A
#
# COMPACT_ATOMS: atom_id res chain seq x y z
N ASP A 1 -19.14 0.12 -1.82
CA ASP A 1 -18.27 1.18 -1.31
C ASP A 1 -17.07 1.48 -2.23
N GLY A 2 -16.86 0.68 -3.28
CA GLY A 2 -15.87 0.94 -4.33
C GLY A 2 -14.42 0.62 -3.95
N PHE A 3 -14.19 -0.15 -2.91
CA PHE A 3 -12.84 -0.53 -2.46
C PHE A 3 -12.60 -2.02 -2.60
N TYR A 4 -11.33 -2.42 -2.76
CA TYR A 4 -10.94 -3.82 -2.82
C TYR A 4 -10.58 -4.34 -1.44
N TYR A 5 -11.12 -5.48 -1.08
CA TYR A 5 -10.92 -6.13 0.21
C TYR A 5 -10.35 -7.52 0.05
N SER A 6 -9.67 -7.98 1.08
CA SER A 6 -9.24 -9.36 1.18
C SER A 6 -10.45 -10.29 1.37
N VAL A 7 -10.34 -11.50 0.84
CA VAL A 7 -11.32 -12.56 1.05
C VAL A 7 -10.70 -13.69 1.84
N ASP A 8 -11.46 -14.26 2.76
CA ASP A 8 -11.03 -15.44 3.50
C ASP A 8 -11.46 -16.69 2.73
N LEU A 9 -10.48 -17.36 2.17
CA LEU A 9 -10.68 -18.60 1.42
C LEU A 9 -10.70 -19.84 2.32
N ASN A 10 -10.37 -19.71 3.60
CA ASN A 10 -10.24 -20.82 4.54
C ASN A 10 -11.57 -21.25 5.18
N LEU A 11 -12.62 -20.43 5.03
CA LEU A 11 -13.94 -20.74 5.56
C LEU A 11 -14.70 -21.82 4.78
N LEU A 12 -14.17 -22.25 3.64
CA LEU A 12 -14.76 -23.31 2.86
C LEU A 12 -14.06 -24.63 3.18
N PRO A 13 -14.80 -25.73 3.23
CA PRO A 13 -14.18 -27.04 3.26
C PRO A 13 -13.30 -27.17 2.00
N VAL A 14 -12.02 -26.96 2.19
CA VAL A 14 -11.03 -27.31 1.16
C VAL A 14 -11.06 -28.84 1.12
N GLU A 15 -11.47 -29.42 -0.01
CA GLU A 15 -11.17 -30.82 -0.27
C GLU A 15 -9.66 -30.96 -0.14
N LYS A 16 -9.23 -31.61 0.91
CA LYS A 16 -7.79 -31.87 1.09
C LYS A 16 -7.36 -32.72 -0.11
N PRO A 17 -6.34 -32.31 -0.86
CA PRO A 17 -5.80 -33.18 -1.88
C PRO A 17 -5.35 -34.46 -1.20
N ASP A 18 -5.45 -35.54 -1.91
CA ASP A 18 -4.85 -36.80 -1.48
C ASP A 18 -3.34 -36.59 -1.34
N ILE A 19 -2.90 -36.40 -0.09
CA ILE A 19 -1.51 -36.08 0.22
C ILE A 19 -0.57 -37.21 -0.25
N GLU A 20 -1.07 -38.44 -0.34
CA GLU A 20 -0.31 -39.58 -0.84
C GLU A 20 -0.03 -39.50 -2.34
N SER A 21 -0.83 -38.73 -3.08
CA SER A 21 -0.62 -38.50 -4.52
C SER A 21 0.35 -37.36 -4.84
N LEU A 22 0.79 -36.58 -3.85
CA LEU A 22 1.68 -35.45 -4.06
C LEU A 22 3.14 -35.92 -4.08
N GLN A 23 3.88 -35.50 -5.10
CA GLN A 23 5.33 -35.72 -5.16
C GLN A 23 6.03 -35.00 -3.99
N PRO A 24 6.99 -35.62 -3.31
CA PRO A 24 7.77 -34.97 -2.24
C PRO A 24 8.38 -33.66 -2.74
N GLY A 25 8.18 -32.58 -1.99
CA GLY A 25 8.69 -31.25 -2.32
C GLY A 25 7.76 -30.41 -3.22
N THR A 26 6.58 -30.89 -3.59
CA THR A 26 5.59 -30.10 -4.32
C THR A 26 4.95 -29.08 -3.38
N LEU A 27 5.17 -27.79 -3.66
CA LEU A 27 4.40 -26.71 -3.02
C LEU A 27 2.95 -26.78 -3.54
N TYR A 28 2.03 -27.05 -2.65
CA TYR A 28 0.62 -27.01 -2.96
C TYR A 28 0.15 -25.54 -2.98
N LEU A 29 0.38 -24.91 -4.13
CA LEU A 29 -0.28 -23.65 -4.42
C LEU A 29 -1.64 -23.99 -5.04
N HIS A 30 -2.70 -23.40 -4.53
CA HIS A 30 -3.97 -23.35 -5.20
C HIS A 30 -3.77 -22.64 -6.55
N VAL A 31 -3.43 -23.38 -7.57
CA VAL A 31 -3.43 -22.86 -8.95
C VAL A 31 -4.88 -22.72 -9.35
N GLY A 32 -5.35 -21.44 -9.34
CA GLY A 32 -6.75 -21.11 -9.41
C GLY A 32 -7.46 -21.62 -10.65
N GLN A 33 -8.36 -22.55 -10.45
CA GLN A 33 -9.57 -22.60 -11.27
C GLN A 33 -10.49 -21.47 -10.79
N PRO A 34 -11.19 -20.78 -11.70
CA PRO A 34 -12.23 -19.83 -11.30
C PRO A 34 -13.21 -20.54 -10.36
N ARG A 35 -13.27 -20.08 -9.11
CA ARG A 35 -14.16 -20.66 -8.11
C ARG A 35 -15.30 -19.70 -7.88
N THR A 36 -16.50 -20.16 -8.08
CA THR A 36 -17.71 -19.46 -7.68
C THR A 36 -18.18 -20.07 -6.36
N TYR A 37 -17.86 -19.42 -5.26
CA TYR A 37 -18.38 -19.78 -3.96
C TYR A 37 -18.48 -18.54 -3.07
N ASP A 38 -19.39 -18.63 -2.11
CA ASP A 38 -19.50 -17.60 -1.10
C ASP A 38 -18.24 -17.62 -0.22
N CYS A 39 -17.61 -16.47 -0.06
CA CYS A 39 -16.47 -16.31 0.80
C CYS A 39 -16.69 -15.11 1.74
N LEU A 40 -16.05 -15.13 2.90
CA LEU A 40 -16.09 -14.01 3.81
C LEU A 40 -15.22 -12.88 3.27
N ILE A 41 -15.81 -11.73 3.04
CA ILE A 41 -15.07 -10.51 2.72
C ILE A 41 -14.59 -9.90 4.04
N GLN A 42 -13.27 -9.81 4.19
CA GLN A 42 -12.64 -9.12 5.32
C GLN A 42 -12.61 -7.62 5.01
N ARG A 43 -13.63 -6.90 5.46
CA ARG A 43 -13.74 -5.45 5.28
C ARG A 43 -12.83 -4.69 6.26
N LEU A 44 -11.54 -4.85 6.07
CA LEU A 44 -10.52 -4.08 6.77
C LEU A 44 -10.02 -2.99 5.84
N SER A 45 -10.03 -1.75 6.32
CA SER A 45 -9.62 -0.57 5.56
C SER A 45 -8.08 -0.48 5.53
N VAL A 46 -7.46 -1.35 4.73
CA VAL A 46 -6.01 -1.50 4.55
C VAL A 46 -5.59 -0.90 3.21
N TRP A 47 -4.47 -0.22 3.15
CA TRP A 47 -3.90 0.40 1.95
C TRP A 47 -3.83 -0.53 0.71
N SER A 48 -3.70 -1.83 0.94
CA SER A 48 -3.58 -2.82 -0.15
C SER A 48 -4.77 -2.83 -1.10
N GLY A 49 -5.91 -2.25 -0.72
CA GLY A 49 -7.03 -2.03 -1.64
C GLY A 49 -6.66 -1.19 -2.86
N PHE A 50 -5.71 -0.25 -2.73
CA PHE A 50 -5.21 0.55 -3.86
C PHE A 50 -4.31 -0.24 -4.82
N MET A 51 -3.79 -1.40 -4.43
CA MET A 51 -2.93 -2.20 -5.30
C MET A 51 -3.63 -2.68 -6.58
N SER A 52 -4.96 -2.72 -6.58
CA SER A 52 -5.74 -3.03 -7.78
C SER A 52 -5.55 -1.97 -8.89
N MET A 53 -5.30 -0.71 -8.52
CA MET A 53 -4.95 0.34 -9.48
C MET A 53 -3.50 0.16 -9.97
N TRP A 54 -2.55 -0.08 -9.07
CA TRP A 54 -1.17 -0.34 -9.47
C TRP A 54 -1.04 -1.57 -10.39
N ALA A 55 -1.79 -2.64 -10.11
CA ALA A 55 -1.79 -3.85 -10.92
C ALA A 55 -2.61 -3.73 -12.22
N GLY A 56 -3.29 -2.62 -12.47
CA GLY A 56 -4.09 -2.40 -13.67
C GLY A 56 -5.35 -3.27 -13.78
N ILE A 57 -5.82 -3.84 -12.67
CA ILE A 57 -6.99 -4.73 -12.66
C ILE A 57 -8.29 -4.03 -12.27
N ALA A 58 -8.24 -2.83 -11.72
CA ALA A 58 -9.42 -2.03 -11.45
C ALA A 58 -10.06 -1.55 -12.75
N THR A 59 -11.40 -1.56 -12.83
CA THR A 59 -12.06 -0.84 -13.93
C THR A 59 -11.92 0.67 -13.74
N PRO A 60 -12.11 1.50 -14.79
CA PRO A 60 -12.09 2.96 -14.63
C PRO A 60 -13.09 3.47 -13.59
N GLU A 61 -14.27 2.87 -13.50
CA GLU A 61 -15.30 3.21 -12.53
C GLU A 61 -14.86 2.85 -11.11
N GLN A 62 -14.24 1.68 -10.91
CA GLN A 62 -13.69 1.27 -9.61
C GLN A 62 -12.54 2.17 -9.19
N ALA A 63 -11.62 2.52 -10.10
CA ALA A 63 -10.53 3.46 -9.83
C ALA A 63 -11.08 4.83 -9.41
N LYS A 64 -12.12 5.31 -10.12
CA LYS A 64 -12.79 6.58 -9.76
C LYS A 64 -13.38 6.54 -8.34
N GLU A 65 -14.09 5.48 -7.99
CA GLU A 65 -14.65 5.32 -6.64
C GLU A 65 -13.55 5.26 -5.56
N MET A 66 -12.45 4.54 -5.83
CA MET A 66 -11.32 4.48 -4.91
C MET A 66 -10.67 5.85 -4.70
N VAL A 67 -10.48 6.64 -5.75
CA VAL A 67 -9.89 7.97 -5.60
C VAL A 67 -10.86 8.91 -4.89
N GLN A 68 -12.11 8.97 -5.33
CA GLN A 68 -13.08 9.92 -4.77
C GLN A 68 -13.46 9.64 -3.33
N ARG A 69 -13.59 8.37 -2.94
CA ARG A 69 -14.08 7.98 -1.61
C ARG A 69 -12.99 7.60 -0.62
N HIS A 70 -11.83 7.19 -1.12
CA HIS A 70 -10.78 6.67 -0.24
C HIS A 70 -9.49 7.47 -0.30
N PHE A 71 -9.01 7.85 -1.50
CA PHE A 71 -7.82 8.70 -1.58
C PHE A 71 -8.09 10.12 -1.07
N HIS A 72 -9.22 10.71 -1.42
CA HIS A 72 -9.58 12.05 -0.93
C HIS A 72 -10.07 12.06 0.54
N ASP A 73 -10.28 10.88 1.14
CA ASP A 73 -10.65 10.79 2.55
C ASP A 73 -9.42 10.95 3.47
N THR A 74 -9.22 12.17 3.93
CA THR A 74 -8.14 12.52 4.85
C THR A 74 -8.29 11.92 6.25
N LEU A 75 -9.49 11.47 6.61
CA LEU A 75 -9.76 10.80 7.87
C LEU A 75 -9.35 9.33 7.84
N SER A 76 -9.34 8.70 6.65
CA SER A 76 -8.93 7.31 6.48
C SER A 76 -7.49 7.17 6.03
N TYR A 77 -7.21 7.44 4.75
CA TYR A 77 -5.92 7.07 4.16
C TYR A 77 -4.98 8.25 3.95
N ASN A 78 -5.45 9.35 3.37
CA ASN A 78 -4.60 10.45 2.92
C ASN A 78 -4.22 11.39 4.07
N ALA A 79 -3.19 11.03 4.80
CA ALA A 79 -2.63 11.84 5.89
C ALA A 79 -1.71 12.96 5.38
N PRO A 80 -1.35 13.93 6.23
CA PRO A 80 -0.36 14.96 5.89
C PRO A 80 0.99 14.42 5.43
N ALA A 81 1.45 13.29 5.95
CA ALA A 81 2.74 12.67 5.57
C ALA A 81 2.63 11.66 4.42
N GLY A 82 1.42 11.26 4.01
CA GLY A 82 1.20 10.27 2.96
C GLY A 82 0.07 9.28 3.28
N ILE A 83 0.12 8.12 2.66
CA ILE A 83 -0.94 7.10 2.79
C ILE A 83 -0.72 6.28 4.06
N ARG A 84 -1.74 6.26 4.94
CA ARG A 84 -1.78 5.36 6.10
C ARG A 84 -1.90 3.91 5.64
N THR A 85 -1.14 3.02 6.24
CA THR A 85 -1.21 1.59 5.95
C THR A 85 -2.51 0.94 6.45
N LEU A 86 -3.11 1.49 7.48
CA LEU A 86 -4.42 1.10 8.02
C LEU A 86 -5.20 2.37 8.36
N SER A 87 -6.50 2.36 8.13
CA SER A 87 -7.38 3.49 8.49
C SER A 87 -7.50 3.65 10.01
N PRO A 88 -7.48 4.88 10.54
CA PRO A 88 -7.75 5.15 11.96
C PRO A 88 -9.14 4.70 12.44
N LEU A 89 -10.05 4.40 11.53
CA LEU A 89 -11.37 3.88 11.85
C LEU A 89 -11.35 2.40 12.24
N GLU A 90 -10.23 1.71 11.98
CA GLU A 90 -10.05 0.31 12.35
C GLU A 90 -9.59 0.17 13.80
N LYS A 91 -10.15 -0.82 14.52
CA LYS A 91 -9.83 -1.08 15.93
C LYS A 91 -8.37 -1.43 16.20
N MET A 92 -7.68 -1.93 15.16
CA MET A 92 -6.27 -2.32 15.25
C MET A 92 -5.32 -1.17 14.87
N TYR A 93 -5.83 0.02 14.59
CA TYR A 93 -4.99 1.15 14.23
C TYR A 93 -4.03 1.49 15.37
N ASP A 94 -2.74 1.42 15.05
CA ASP A 94 -1.65 1.79 15.96
C ASP A 94 -0.44 2.25 15.16
N THR A 95 -0.02 3.48 15.34
CA THR A 95 1.14 4.06 14.67
C THR A 95 2.45 3.74 15.37
N ARG A 96 2.38 3.18 16.59
CA ARG A 96 3.54 2.76 17.38
C ARG A 96 3.47 1.26 17.60
N ALA A 97 4.46 0.55 17.09
CA ALA A 97 4.49 -0.88 17.24
C ALA A 97 4.49 -1.34 18.70
N SER A 98 3.50 -2.12 19.07
CA SER A 98 3.52 -2.90 20.30
C SER A 98 4.04 -4.30 19.98
N GLY A 99 5.26 -4.62 20.38
CA GLY A 99 5.83 -5.96 20.26
C GLY A 99 6.47 -6.33 18.91
N ASN A 100 6.05 -5.74 17.79
CA ASN A 100 6.74 -5.82 16.51
C ASN A 100 7.26 -4.43 16.12
N PRO A 101 8.57 -4.24 15.97
CA PRO A 101 9.12 -2.94 15.64
C PRO A 101 8.68 -2.42 14.26
N SER A 102 8.35 -3.27 13.30
CA SER A 102 7.84 -2.86 11.98
C SER A 102 6.32 -2.84 11.96
N SER A 103 5.70 -1.70 12.30
CA SER A 103 4.24 -1.58 12.32
C SER A 103 3.66 -1.28 10.94
N TRP A 104 2.65 -2.09 10.55
CA TRP A 104 1.81 -1.88 9.37
C TRP A 104 0.36 -1.50 9.75
N GLN A 105 0.16 -1.08 10.98
CA GLN A 105 -1.15 -0.78 11.55
C GLN A 105 -1.47 0.72 11.57
N GLY A 106 -0.97 1.48 10.59
CA GLY A 106 -1.30 2.89 10.45
C GLY A 106 -0.19 3.79 9.96
N PRO A 107 1.12 3.54 10.24
CA PRO A 107 2.20 4.41 9.80
C PRO A 107 2.26 4.58 8.28
N VAL A 108 2.92 5.65 7.86
CA VAL A 108 3.25 5.91 6.45
C VAL A 108 4.55 5.21 6.09
N TRP A 109 4.49 4.40 5.03
CA TRP A 109 5.62 3.71 4.44
C TRP A 109 5.85 4.20 3.01
N ILE A 110 7.08 4.45 2.64
CA ILE A 110 7.38 5.07 1.33
C ILE A 110 7.04 4.14 0.15
N ASN A 111 7.21 2.83 0.30
CA ASN A 111 6.76 1.87 -0.71
C ASN A 111 5.23 1.90 -0.91
N VAL A 112 4.46 2.15 0.14
CA VAL A 112 3.00 2.31 0.04
C VAL A 112 2.65 3.58 -0.73
N ASN A 113 3.26 4.73 -0.37
CA ASN A 113 3.08 5.96 -1.12
C ASN A 113 3.42 5.76 -2.60
N TYR A 114 4.54 5.07 -2.87
CA TYR A 114 4.98 4.81 -4.24
C TYR A 114 4.01 3.94 -5.04
N LEU A 115 3.53 2.83 -4.48
CA LEU A 115 2.60 1.94 -5.18
C LEU A 115 1.24 2.62 -5.44
N VAL A 116 0.75 3.41 -4.49
CA VAL A 116 -0.47 4.22 -4.68
C VAL A 116 -0.23 5.29 -5.75
N PHE A 117 0.89 6.01 -5.70
CA PHE A 117 1.29 6.98 -6.72
C PHE A 117 1.31 6.36 -8.12
N ARG A 118 1.92 5.17 -8.29
CA ARG A 118 1.96 4.48 -9.58
C ARG A 118 0.57 4.11 -10.08
N GLY A 119 -0.31 3.68 -9.18
CA GLY A 119 -1.71 3.42 -9.51
C GLY A 119 -2.43 4.69 -9.98
N LEU A 120 -2.24 5.81 -9.31
CA LEU A 120 -2.81 7.10 -9.70
C LEU A 120 -2.34 7.54 -11.09
N VAL A 121 -1.02 7.46 -11.34
CA VAL A 121 -0.43 7.77 -12.66
C VAL A 121 -1.03 6.89 -13.76
N GLN A 122 -1.13 5.59 -13.52
CA GLN A 122 -1.63 4.62 -14.50
C GLN A 122 -3.08 4.89 -14.91
N TYR A 123 -3.91 5.39 -13.99
CA TYR A 123 -5.31 5.73 -14.26
C TYR A 123 -5.55 7.20 -14.60
N GLY A 124 -4.49 7.99 -14.77
CA GLY A 124 -4.57 9.39 -15.22
C GLY A 124 -4.97 10.39 -14.14
N TYR A 125 -4.89 10.02 -12.86
CA TYR A 125 -5.12 10.93 -11.71
C TYR A 125 -3.85 11.74 -11.42
N THR A 126 -3.49 12.62 -12.34
CA THR A 126 -2.21 13.34 -12.36
C THR A 126 -2.05 14.30 -11.19
N GLU A 127 -3.11 14.98 -10.78
CA GLU A 127 -3.06 15.94 -9.67
C GLU A 127 -2.88 15.21 -8.34
N GLU A 128 -3.59 14.13 -8.12
CA GLU A 128 -3.47 13.29 -6.92
C GLU A 128 -2.09 12.60 -6.85
N ALA A 129 -1.58 12.16 -8.00
CA ALA A 129 -0.23 11.60 -8.09
C ALA A 129 0.83 12.66 -7.76
N ARG A 130 0.67 13.89 -8.26
CA ARG A 130 1.55 15.04 -7.95
C ARG A 130 1.52 15.35 -6.47
N GLU A 131 0.34 15.51 -5.88
CA GLU A 131 0.18 15.76 -4.45
C GLU A 131 0.93 14.72 -3.60
N LEU A 132 0.75 13.44 -3.90
CA LEU A 132 1.38 12.37 -3.15
C LEU A 132 2.90 12.32 -3.33
N ALA A 133 3.39 12.59 -4.54
CA ALA A 133 4.82 12.65 -4.84
C ALA A 133 5.49 13.81 -4.09
N GLU A 134 4.94 15.01 -4.18
CA GLU A 134 5.46 16.20 -3.48
C GLU A 134 5.48 16.01 -1.96
N LYS A 135 4.41 15.47 -1.40
CA LYS A 135 4.27 15.13 0.01
C LYS A 135 5.36 14.14 0.46
N THR A 136 5.62 13.11 -0.34
CA THR A 136 6.62 12.08 -0.06
C THR A 136 8.05 12.64 -0.15
N ILE A 137 8.36 13.43 -1.18
CA ILE A 137 9.66 14.09 -1.35
C ILE A 137 9.93 15.02 -0.18
N LEU A 138 8.94 15.85 0.21
CA LEU A 138 9.06 16.77 1.32
C LEU A 138 9.27 16.05 2.65
N LEU A 139 8.59 14.93 2.87
CA LEU A 139 8.76 14.10 4.06
C LEU A 139 10.19 13.60 4.19
N LEU A 140 10.72 12.97 3.15
CA LEU A 140 12.08 12.42 3.15
C LEU A 140 13.15 13.52 3.16
N GLY A 141 12.91 14.65 2.50
CA GLY A 141 13.80 15.81 2.53
C GLY A 141 13.97 16.35 3.95
N ARG A 142 12.86 16.56 4.67
CA ARG A 142 12.88 17.01 6.08
C ARG A 142 13.57 16.02 7.01
N ASP A 143 13.35 14.73 6.80
CA ASP A 143 14.00 13.69 7.59
C ASP A 143 15.52 13.73 7.39
N TYR A 144 15.96 13.77 6.13
CA TYR A 144 17.37 13.84 5.80
C TYR A 144 18.04 15.14 6.30
N GLU A 145 17.40 16.29 6.14
CA GLU A 145 17.91 17.58 6.65
C GLU A 145 18.10 17.58 8.18
N ARG A 146 17.15 16.96 8.89
CA ARG A 146 17.17 16.92 10.35
C ARG A 146 18.14 15.90 10.93
N PHE A 147 18.26 14.75 10.31
CA PHE A 147 18.96 13.61 10.90
C PHE A 147 20.18 13.11 10.10
N GLY A 148 20.39 13.63 8.88
CA GLY A 148 21.46 13.18 7.97
C GLY A 148 21.27 11.75 7.46
N ALA A 149 20.07 11.19 7.59
CA ALA A 149 19.73 9.84 7.18
C ALA A 149 18.20 9.70 7.08
N LEU A 150 17.74 8.68 6.34
CA LEU A 150 16.33 8.35 6.24
C LEU A 150 15.94 7.30 7.29
N HIS A 151 14.66 7.24 7.63
CA HIS A 151 14.09 6.24 8.53
C HIS A 151 13.14 5.29 7.79
N GLU A 152 12.76 4.19 8.45
CA GLU A 152 12.00 3.11 7.82
C GLU A 152 10.55 3.49 7.56
N TYR A 153 9.88 4.16 8.52
CA TYR A 153 8.50 4.63 8.40
C TYR A 153 8.25 5.86 9.28
N TYR A 154 7.10 6.49 9.07
CA TYR A 154 6.80 7.82 9.60
C TYR A 154 5.41 7.89 10.22
N LEU A 155 5.24 8.76 11.22
CA LEU A 155 3.92 9.07 11.77
C LEU A 155 3.08 9.82 10.74
N PRO A 156 1.81 9.42 10.52
CA PRO A 156 0.97 9.98 9.47
C PRO A 156 0.70 11.48 9.59
N ASP A 157 0.49 11.96 10.81
CA ASP A 157 -0.04 13.30 11.07
C ASP A 157 1.03 14.39 11.04
N ASN A 158 2.27 14.08 11.37
CA ASN A 158 3.36 15.05 11.48
C ASN A 158 4.64 14.66 10.75
N GLY A 159 4.72 13.43 10.20
CA GLY A 159 5.90 12.95 9.49
C GLY A 159 7.11 12.66 10.39
N GLU A 160 6.93 12.57 11.72
CA GLU A 160 8.03 12.20 12.59
C GLU A 160 8.51 10.77 12.30
N PRO A 161 9.82 10.56 12.16
CA PRO A 161 10.38 9.24 11.91
C PRO A 161 10.26 8.34 13.14
N VAL A 162 10.04 7.05 12.93
CA VAL A 162 9.76 6.13 14.05
C VAL A 162 10.86 5.12 14.29
N LEU A 163 11.46 4.55 13.26
CA LEU A 163 12.38 3.42 13.42
C LEU A 163 13.49 3.40 12.38
N ASN A 164 14.56 2.67 12.72
CA ASN A 164 15.66 2.28 11.83
C ASN A 164 16.29 3.44 11.04
N LYS A 165 16.95 4.36 11.76
CA LYS A 165 17.77 5.41 11.15
C LYS A 165 18.83 4.80 10.22
N GLY A 166 18.96 5.35 9.02
CA GLY A 166 19.85 4.83 7.98
C GLY A 166 19.16 3.88 7.00
N PHE A 167 17.84 3.77 7.09
CA PHE A 167 17.07 2.93 6.18
C PHE A 167 16.97 3.57 4.79
N GLN A 168 17.49 2.88 3.78
CA GLN A 168 17.50 3.39 2.40
C GLN A 168 16.54 2.63 1.50
N ASN A 169 16.59 1.33 1.50
CA ASN A 169 15.78 0.37 0.76
C ASN A 169 14.71 1.02 -0.16
N TRP A 170 13.44 0.75 0.06
CA TRP A 170 12.35 1.32 -0.74
C TRP A 170 12.16 2.84 -0.62
N ASN A 171 12.83 3.52 0.31
CA ASN A 171 12.81 4.99 0.34
C ASN A 171 13.40 5.60 -0.93
N LEU A 172 14.30 4.88 -1.62
CA LEU A 172 14.87 5.33 -2.90
C LEU A 172 13.85 5.33 -4.05
N LEU A 173 12.69 4.72 -3.90
CA LEU A 173 11.59 4.81 -4.86
C LEU A 173 11.10 6.27 -5.05
N VAL A 174 11.35 7.14 -4.09
CA VAL A 174 11.07 8.57 -4.22
C VAL A 174 11.78 9.23 -5.40
N LEU A 175 12.91 8.68 -5.84
CA LEU A 175 13.64 9.19 -7.02
C LEU A 175 12.82 9.03 -8.30
N ASN A 176 12.03 7.96 -8.43
CA ASN A 176 11.10 7.80 -9.54
C ASN A 176 9.94 8.81 -9.47
N MET A 177 9.46 9.13 -8.27
CA MET A 177 8.45 10.18 -8.10
C MET A 177 9.00 11.55 -8.52
N ALA A 178 10.23 11.87 -8.11
CA ALA A 178 10.91 13.11 -8.49
C ALA A 178 11.18 13.18 -10.01
N ALA A 179 11.64 12.07 -10.61
CA ALA A 179 11.84 12.00 -12.07
C ALA A 179 10.52 12.24 -12.82
N TRP A 180 9.42 11.67 -12.34
CA TRP A 180 8.11 11.88 -12.96
C TRP A 180 7.64 13.35 -12.85
N LEU A 181 7.86 14.01 -11.70
CA LEU A 181 7.54 15.43 -11.53
C LEU A 181 8.37 16.33 -12.46
N ASP A 182 9.61 15.95 -12.73
CA ASP A 182 10.52 16.65 -13.63
C ASP A 182 10.32 16.27 -15.13
N GLU A 183 9.28 15.51 -15.44
CA GLU A 183 8.99 14.98 -16.80
C GLU A 183 10.17 14.16 -17.39
N LYS A 184 10.98 13.55 -16.54
CA LYS A 184 12.06 12.65 -16.92
C LYS A 184 11.56 11.21 -17.06
N GLU A 185 12.37 10.39 -17.70
CA GLU A 185 12.08 8.96 -17.81
C GLU A 185 12.02 8.32 -16.43
N VAL A 186 10.91 7.65 -16.14
CA VAL A 186 10.70 6.86 -14.93
C VAL A 186 11.14 5.43 -15.22
N ILE A 187 11.96 4.86 -14.35
CA ILE A 187 12.37 3.47 -14.46
C ILE A 187 11.12 2.58 -14.30
N SER A 188 10.87 1.75 -15.32
CA SER A 188 9.80 0.76 -15.27
C SER A 188 10.15 -0.34 -14.26
N GLU A 189 9.18 -0.77 -13.47
CA GLU A 189 9.33 -1.91 -12.57
C GLU A 189 9.14 -3.26 -13.28
N PHE A 190 8.70 -3.25 -14.55
CA PHE A 190 8.37 -4.43 -15.36
C PHE A 190 8.95 -4.33 -16.79
#